data_66fd585f94d8bacdd6f62c82e67cfb87
#
_entry.id   66fd585f94d8bacdd6f62c82e67cfb87
#
_cell.length_a   1.000
_cell.length_b   1.000
_cell.length_c   1.000
_cell.angle_alpha   90.00
_cell.angle_beta   90.00
_cell.angle_gamma   90.00
#
_symmetry.space_group_name_H-M   'P 1'
#
loop_
_entity.id
_entity.type
_entity.pdbx_description
1 polymer ?
#
loop_
_entity_poly.entity_id
_entity_poly.type
_entity_poly.pdbx_seq_one_letter_code
_entity_poly.pdbx_strand_id
1 'polypeptide(L)'
;MSFYDFIANTNGQILAGVGAVLATLIAGIGSALGVGRAGQAGAAVVAEDPDKFGSVLVLQLLPGTQGIYGLLIGFVIASKAGLLGGGAPIDAIAGLQLFFAALPIAFGGLLSAIAQGKVAASGIAMVGKRPEESGKAIIFAVMVETYAVLALLFSFLMVNGVAV
;
A
#
# COMPACT_ATOMS: atom_id res chain seq x y z
N MET A 1 -18.09 13.89 28.54
CA MET A 1 -16.94 14.29 27.68
C MET A 1 -17.46 14.31 26.25
N SER A 2 -17.50 15.48 25.60
CA SER A 2 -17.88 15.55 24.20
C SER A 2 -16.77 14.98 23.30
N PHE A 3 -17.10 14.65 22.03
CA PHE A 3 -16.10 14.25 21.05
C PHE A 3 -15.02 15.34 20.86
N TYR A 4 -15.45 16.61 20.92
CA TYR A 4 -14.54 17.75 20.87
C TYR A 4 -13.55 17.74 22.06
N ASP A 5 -14.05 17.55 23.29
CA ASP A 5 -13.18 17.49 24.47
C ASP A 5 -12.20 16.34 24.43
N PHE A 6 -12.62 15.18 23.86
CA PHE A 6 -11.75 14.03 23.67
C PHE A 6 -10.61 14.37 22.70
N ILE A 7 -10.92 14.95 21.53
CA ILE A 7 -9.90 15.33 20.54
C ILE A 7 -8.98 16.43 21.10
N ALA A 8 -9.53 17.48 21.71
CA ALA A 8 -8.74 18.60 22.25
C ALA A 8 -7.75 18.17 23.34
N ASN A 9 -8.06 17.11 24.10
CA ASN A 9 -7.19 16.57 25.15
C ASN A 9 -6.32 15.40 24.68
N THR A 10 -6.42 14.97 23.43
CA THR A 10 -5.60 13.87 22.88
C THR A 10 -4.30 14.46 22.31
N ASN A 11 -3.17 13.81 22.63
CA ASN A 11 -1.89 14.18 22.04
C ASN A 11 -1.93 13.94 20.51
N GLY A 12 -1.64 14.98 19.72
CA GLY A 12 -1.65 14.90 18.27
C GLY A 12 -0.68 13.84 17.71
N GLN A 13 0.43 13.60 18.38
CA GLN A 13 1.38 12.54 18.01
C GLN A 13 0.75 11.14 18.07
N ILE A 14 -0.16 10.89 19.02
CA ILE A 14 -0.88 9.61 19.11
C ILE A 14 -1.78 9.44 17.88
N LEU A 15 -2.55 10.47 17.52
CA LEU A 15 -3.44 10.44 16.36
C LEU A 15 -2.65 10.24 15.05
N ALA A 16 -1.57 10.98 14.87
CA ALA A 16 -0.67 10.81 13.73
C ALA A 16 -0.04 9.42 13.69
N GLY A 17 0.38 8.89 14.84
CA GLY A 17 0.94 7.55 14.97
C GLY A 17 -0.04 6.45 14.55
N VAL A 18 -1.30 6.56 14.97
CA VAL A 18 -2.36 5.64 14.52
C VAL A 18 -2.53 5.73 13.00
N GLY A 19 -2.53 6.94 12.42
CA GLY A 19 -2.55 7.12 10.96
C GLY A 19 -1.37 6.43 10.27
N ALA A 20 -0.15 6.64 10.76
CA ALA A 20 1.06 6.01 10.20
C ALA A 20 0.99 4.47 10.23
N VAL A 21 0.53 3.90 11.34
CA VAL A 21 0.32 2.46 11.48
C VAL A 21 -0.74 1.95 10.51
N LEU A 22 -1.86 2.64 10.37
CA LEU A 22 -2.94 2.24 9.47
C LEU A 22 -2.52 2.30 8.01
N ALA A 23 -1.80 3.34 7.57
CA ALA A 23 -1.26 3.43 6.21
C ALA A 23 -0.39 2.21 5.89
N THR A 24 0.54 1.88 6.78
CA THR A 24 1.48 0.77 6.61
C THR A 24 0.79 -0.59 6.67
N LEU A 25 -0.02 -0.81 7.71
CA LEU A 25 -0.61 -2.11 8.01
C LEU A 25 -1.67 -2.50 6.97
N ILE A 26 -2.60 -1.59 6.67
CA ILE A 26 -3.74 -1.90 5.80
C ILE A 26 -3.29 -2.14 4.36
N ALA A 27 -2.42 -1.26 3.82
CA ALA A 27 -1.84 -1.47 2.49
C ALA A 27 -0.96 -2.73 2.45
N GLY A 28 -0.19 -3.00 3.52
CA GLY A 28 0.63 -4.19 3.67
C GLY A 28 -0.18 -5.50 3.66
N ILE A 29 -1.33 -5.52 4.34
CA ILE A 29 -2.28 -6.66 4.30
C ILE A 29 -2.76 -6.90 2.86
N GLY A 30 -3.12 -5.84 2.13
CA GLY A 30 -3.50 -5.93 0.73
C GLY A 30 -2.41 -6.57 -0.14
N SER A 31 -1.18 -6.10 0.02
CA SER A 31 -0.01 -6.63 -0.69
C SER A 31 0.25 -8.10 -0.35
N ALA A 32 0.20 -8.46 0.93
CA ALA A 32 0.38 -9.86 1.35
C ALA A 32 -0.65 -10.80 0.70
N LEU A 33 -1.92 -10.40 0.66
CA LEU A 33 -2.99 -11.15 0.02
C LEU A 33 -2.83 -11.23 -1.50
N GLY A 34 -2.42 -10.13 -2.14
CA GLY A 34 -2.21 -10.06 -3.59
C GLY A 34 -1.01 -10.90 -4.04
N VAL A 35 0.14 -10.72 -3.40
CA VAL A 35 1.37 -11.48 -3.66
C VAL A 35 1.16 -12.98 -3.39
N GLY A 36 0.47 -13.31 -2.29
CA GLY A 36 0.15 -14.69 -1.96
C GLY A 36 -0.70 -15.38 -3.03
N ARG A 37 -1.72 -14.67 -3.55
CA ARG A 37 -2.57 -15.21 -4.63
C ARG A 37 -1.79 -15.41 -5.94
N ALA A 38 -0.99 -14.43 -6.34
CA ALA A 38 -0.13 -14.55 -7.51
C ALA A 38 0.89 -15.69 -7.35
N GLY A 39 1.50 -15.82 -6.15
CA GLY A 39 2.44 -16.88 -5.83
C GLY A 39 1.86 -18.27 -5.92
N GLN A 40 0.59 -18.47 -5.49
CA GLN A 40 -0.10 -19.76 -5.64
C GLN A 40 -0.24 -20.16 -7.12
N ALA A 41 -0.65 -19.22 -7.98
CA ALA A 41 -0.70 -19.48 -9.42
C ALA A 41 0.70 -19.71 -10.00
N GLY A 42 1.69 -18.96 -9.52
CA GLY A 42 3.07 -19.08 -9.96
C GLY A 42 3.70 -20.43 -9.63
N ALA A 43 3.47 -20.94 -8.43
CA ALA A 43 3.97 -22.24 -8.02
C ALA A 43 3.47 -23.38 -8.93
N ALA A 44 2.20 -23.32 -9.35
CA ALA A 44 1.64 -24.30 -10.27
C ALA A 44 2.33 -24.28 -11.65
N VAL A 45 2.57 -23.08 -12.20
CA VAL A 45 3.21 -22.93 -13.52
C VAL A 45 4.68 -23.35 -13.47
N VAL A 46 5.40 -22.97 -12.42
CA VAL A 46 6.83 -23.30 -12.28
C VAL A 46 7.06 -24.77 -11.98
N ALA A 47 6.09 -25.44 -11.33
CA ALA A 47 6.14 -26.90 -11.13
C ALA A 47 6.04 -27.69 -12.45
N GLU A 48 5.30 -27.16 -13.45
CA GLU A 48 5.20 -27.78 -14.78
C GLU A 48 6.39 -27.38 -15.67
N ASP A 49 6.87 -26.14 -15.57
CA ASP A 49 7.95 -25.59 -16.41
C ASP A 49 8.80 -24.60 -15.59
N PRO A 50 9.91 -25.06 -15.02
CA PRO A 50 10.82 -24.24 -14.20
C PRO A 50 11.44 -23.03 -14.95
N ASP A 51 11.56 -23.09 -16.27
CA ASP A 51 12.16 -22.01 -17.07
C ASP A 51 11.29 -20.74 -17.07
N LYS A 52 10.02 -20.86 -16.69
CA LYS A 52 9.08 -19.73 -16.57
C LYS A 52 9.21 -18.92 -15.27
N PHE A 53 10.07 -19.37 -14.35
CA PHE A 53 10.21 -18.72 -13.03
C PHE A 53 10.42 -17.21 -13.13
N GLY A 54 11.28 -16.72 -14.01
CA GLY A 54 11.57 -15.28 -14.13
C GLY A 54 10.33 -14.44 -14.49
N SER A 55 9.56 -14.87 -15.50
CA SER A 55 8.34 -14.17 -15.93
C SER A 55 7.24 -14.24 -14.87
N VAL A 56 7.12 -15.38 -14.18
CA VAL A 56 6.18 -15.58 -13.08
C VAL A 56 6.53 -14.68 -11.89
N LEU A 57 7.81 -14.60 -11.54
CA LEU A 57 8.29 -13.79 -10.41
C LEU A 57 7.96 -12.31 -10.62
N VAL A 58 8.16 -11.76 -11.81
CA VAL A 58 7.82 -10.37 -12.12
C VAL A 58 6.33 -10.09 -11.83
N LEU A 59 5.44 -10.96 -12.30
CA LEU A 59 4.00 -10.82 -12.06
C LEU A 59 3.62 -10.96 -10.57
N GLN A 60 4.30 -11.86 -9.85
CA GLN A 60 4.07 -12.05 -8.42
C GLN A 60 4.48 -10.83 -7.59
N LEU A 61 5.54 -10.11 -7.98
CA LEU A 61 6.04 -8.97 -7.24
C LEU A 61 5.13 -7.74 -7.34
N LEU A 62 4.41 -7.56 -8.45
CA LEU A 62 3.61 -6.36 -8.71
C LEU A 62 2.63 -6.03 -7.58
N PRO A 63 1.79 -6.93 -7.05
CA PRO A 63 0.88 -6.58 -5.97
C PRO A 63 1.56 -6.33 -4.61
N GLY A 64 2.90 -6.35 -4.55
CA GLY A 64 3.69 -5.99 -3.38
C GLY A 64 3.94 -4.49 -3.22
N THR A 65 3.85 -3.73 -4.31
CA THR A 65 4.22 -2.30 -4.34
C THR A 65 3.34 -1.43 -3.45
N GLN A 66 2.05 -1.77 -3.29
CA GLN A 66 1.12 -1.01 -2.46
C GLN A 66 1.50 -1.03 -0.98
N GLY A 67 2.05 -2.13 -0.49
CA GLY A 67 2.59 -2.22 0.88
C GLY A 67 3.77 -1.27 1.09
N ILE A 68 4.64 -1.13 0.07
CA ILE A 68 5.75 -0.18 0.08
C ILE A 68 5.21 1.26 0.09
N TYR A 69 4.17 1.57 -0.67
CA TYR A 69 3.54 2.89 -0.69
C TYR A 69 2.91 3.25 0.65
N GLY A 70 2.23 2.30 1.30
CA GLY A 70 1.70 2.46 2.65
C GLY A 70 2.79 2.70 3.69
N LEU A 71 3.89 1.95 3.62
CA LEU A 71 5.06 2.14 4.48
C LEU A 71 5.69 3.53 4.26
N LEU A 72 5.81 3.98 3.02
CA LEU A 72 6.37 5.31 2.70
C LEU A 72 5.54 6.42 3.36
N ILE A 73 4.21 6.40 3.20
CA ILE A 73 3.33 7.40 3.81
C ILE A 73 3.36 7.30 5.33
N GLY A 74 3.34 6.10 5.89
CA GLY A 74 3.46 5.88 7.34
C GLY A 74 4.75 6.46 7.89
N PHE A 75 5.87 6.26 7.20
CA PHE A 75 7.17 6.82 7.57
C PHE A 75 7.17 8.37 7.50
N VAL A 76 6.62 8.95 6.44
CA VAL A 76 6.54 10.42 6.29
C VAL A 76 5.68 11.03 7.39
N ILE A 77 4.54 10.42 7.73
CA ILE A 77 3.68 10.86 8.84
C ILE A 77 4.44 10.76 10.17
N ALA A 78 5.07 9.63 10.45
CA ALA A 78 5.81 9.42 11.70
C ALA A 78 6.97 10.41 11.86
N SER A 79 7.70 10.68 10.76
CA SER A 79 8.77 11.67 10.72
C SER A 79 8.24 13.07 11.00
N LYS A 80 7.17 13.47 10.30
CA LYS A 80 6.56 14.79 10.42
C LYS A 80 5.95 15.04 11.80
N ALA A 81 5.37 14.01 12.41
CA ALA A 81 4.83 14.07 13.77
C ALA A 81 5.90 13.99 14.87
N GLY A 82 7.19 13.92 14.52
CA GLY A 82 8.28 13.84 15.50
C GLY A 82 8.39 12.51 16.24
N LEU A 83 7.77 11.45 15.73
CA LEU A 83 7.77 10.13 16.38
C LEU A 83 9.10 9.37 16.21
N LEU A 84 9.92 9.76 15.23
CA LEU A 84 11.17 9.05 14.90
C LEU A 84 12.43 9.66 15.51
N GLY A 85 12.32 10.68 16.34
CA GLY A 85 13.53 11.27 16.91
C GLY A 85 13.35 12.59 17.65
N GLY A 86 12.38 12.72 18.53
CA GLY A 86 12.33 13.81 19.50
C GLY A 86 11.86 15.16 18.93
N GLY A 87 10.95 15.14 17.99
CA GLY A 87 10.24 16.35 17.52
C GLY A 87 9.37 16.96 18.61
N ALA A 88 9.07 18.25 18.48
CA ALA A 88 8.14 18.95 19.37
C ALA A 88 6.75 18.28 19.31
N PRO A 89 5.99 18.29 20.43
CA PRO A 89 4.60 17.83 20.41
C PRO A 89 3.79 18.63 19.38
N ILE A 90 2.96 17.93 18.61
CA ILE A 90 2.01 18.53 17.68
C ILE A 90 0.63 18.61 18.30
N ASP A 91 -0.15 19.62 17.91
CA ASP A 91 -1.52 19.74 18.40
C ASP A 91 -2.45 18.63 17.88
N ALA A 92 -3.59 18.47 18.52
CA ALA A 92 -4.55 17.41 18.19
C ALA A 92 -5.14 17.57 16.79
N ILE A 93 -5.28 18.80 16.28
CA ILE A 93 -5.84 19.07 14.95
C ILE A 93 -4.86 18.64 13.87
N ALA A 94 -3.57 19.01 14.01
CA ALA A 94 -2.52 18.56 13.11
C ALA A 94 -2.41 17.01 13.11
N GLY A 95 -2.47 16.40 14.30
CA GLY A 95 -2.49 14.94 14.44
C GLY A 95 -3.67 14.28 13.73
N LEU A 96 -4.86 14.86 13.84
CA LEU A 96 -6.07 14.39 13.18
C LEU A 96 -5.99 14.55 11.64
N GLN A 97 -5.42 15.66 11.17
CA GLN A 97 -5.17 15.88 9.74
C GLN A 97 -4.21 14.82 9.18
N LEU A 98 -3.12 14.51 9.89
CA LEU A 98 -2.18 13.46 9.51
C LEU A 98 -2.83 12.08 9.53
N PHE A 99 -3.71 11.81 10.49
CA PHE A 99 -4.50 10.57 10.52
C PHE A 99 -5.37 10.43 9.26
N PHE A 100 -6.14 11.46 8.89
CA PHE A 100 -6.96 11.42 7.69
C PHE A 100 -6.14 11.36 6.40
N ALA A 101 -4.96 11.96 6.35
CA ALA A 101 -4.05 11.89 5.23
C ALA A 101 -3.52 10.46 4.96
N ALA A 102 -3.53 9.58 5.96
CA ALA A 102 -3.15 8.18 5.84
C ALA A 102 -4.20 7.32 5.09
N LEU A 103 -5.50 7.68 5.19
CA LEU A 103 -6.60 6.81 4.78
C LEU A 103 -6.64 6.52 3.27
N PRO A 104 -6.36 7.48 2.36
CA PRO A 104 -6.39 7.19 0.93
C PRO A 104 -5.46 6.04 0.55
N ILE A 105 -4.20 6.07 0.99
CA ILE A 105 -3.26 4.99 0.68
C ILE A 105 -3.56 3.69 1.47
N ALA A 106 -4.06 3.79 2.69
CA ALA A 106 -4.46 2.62 3.46
C ALA A 106 -5.50 1.78 2.69
N PHE A 107 -6.60 2.40 2.31
CA PHE A 107 -7.69 1.69 1.63
C PHE A 107 -7.45 1.54 0.12
N GLY A 108 -6.92 2.56 -0.55
CA GLY A 108 -6.57 2.49 -1.97
C GLY A 108 -5.52 1.42 -2.23
N GLY A 109 -4.50 1.35 -1.39
CA GLY A 109 -3.46 0.32 -1.44
C GLY A 109 -4.01 -1.08 -1.18
N LEU A 110 -4.83 -1.26 -0.14
CA LEU A 110 -5.48 -2.54 0.17
C LEU A 110 -6.27 -3.10 -1.03
N LEU A 111 -7.19 -2.29 -1.53
CA LEU A 111 -8.12 -2.74 -2.57
C LEU A 111 -7.41 -2.96 -3.91
N SER A 112 -6.50 -2.05 -4.27
CA SER A 112 -5.67 -2.18 -5.48
C SER A 112 -4.80 -3.44 -5.44
N ALA A 113 -4.09 -3.70 -4.34
CA ALA A 113 -3.23 -4.87 -4.22
C ALA A 113 -4.01 -6.20 -4.34
N ILE A 114 -5.17 -6.30 -3.69
CA ILE A 114 -6.03 -7.48 -3.79
C ILE A 114 -6.53 -7.67 -5.23
N ALA A 115 -6.95 -6.61 -5.90
CA ALA A 115 -7.40 -6.65 -7.29
C ALA A 115 -6.26 -6.99 -8.24
N GLN A 116 -5.10 -6.36 -8.07
CA GLN A 116 -3.89 -6.61 -8.87
C GLN A 116 -3.40 -8.05 -8.72
N GLY A 117 -3.46 -8.62 -7.51
CA GLY A 117 -3.10 -10.01 -7.27
C GLY A 117 -3.98 -11.00 -8.05
N LYS A 118 -5.27 -10.70 -8.24
CA LYS A 118 -6.17 -11.50 -9.09
C LYS A 118 -5.77 -11.42 -10.56
N VAL A 119 -5.48 -10.21 -11.05
CA VAL A 119 -5.05 -9.98 -12.44
C VAL A 119 -3.68 -10.63 -12.68
N ALA A 120 -2.73 -10.47 -11.75
CA ALA A 120 -1.42 -11.12 -11.81
C ALA A 120 -1.52 -12.64 -11.87
N ALA A 121 -2.36 -13.25 -11.02
CA ALA A 121 -2.59 -14.70 -11.05
C ALA A 121 -3.14 -15.18 -12.41
N SER A 122 -4.07 -14.43 -13.02
CA SER A 122 -4.57 -14.71 -14.37
C SER A 122 -3.49 -14.53 -15.44
N GLY A 123 -2.66 -13.49 -15.30
CA GLY A 123 -1.50 -13.24 -16.14
C GLY A 123 -0.47 -14.36 -16.08
N ILE A 124 -0.20 -14.90 -14.89
CA ILE A 124 0.67 -16.06 -14.68
C ILE A 124 0.13 -17.30 -15.40
N ALA A 125 -1.17 -17.57 -15.30
CA ALA A 125 -1.80 -18.66 -16.03
C ALA A 125 -1.72 -18.49 -17.57
N MET A 126 -1.76 -17.23 -18.05
CA MET A 126 -1.56 -16.92 -19.48
C MET A 126 -0.10 -17.17 -19.88
N VAL A 127 0.88 -16.71 -19.11
CA VAL A 127 2.31 -16.95 -19.34
C VAL A 127 2.66 -18.45 -19.30
N GLY A 128 1.99 -19.22 -18.44
CA GLY A 128 2.10 -20.67 -18.40
C GLY A 128 1.77 -21.33 -19.74
N LYS A 129 0.80 -20.81 -20.48
CA LYS A 129 0.38 -21.33 -21.78
C LYS A 129 1.07 -20.64 -22.97
N ARG A 130 1.43 -19.36 -22.83
CA ARG A 130 1.98 -18.50 -23.89
C ARG A 130 3.04 -17.58 -23.30
N PRO A 131 4.29 -18.03 -23.15
CA PRO A 131 5.37 -17.25 -22.53
C PRO A 131 5.64 -15.92 -23.25
N GLU A 132 5.41 -15.89 -24.58
CA GLU A 132 5.55 -14.70 -25.43
C GLU A 132 4.59 -13.56 -25.04
N GLU A 133 3.51 -13.85 -24.32
CA GLU A 133 2.50 -12.87 -23.93
C GLU A 133 2.79 -12.23 -22.53
N SER A 134 3.95 -12.50 -21.95
CA SER A 134 4.32 -11.98 -20.62
C SER A 134 4.21 -10.45 -20.52
N GLY A 135 4.58 -9.70 -21.56
CA GLY A 135 4.44 -8.26 -21.59
C GLY A 135 2.98 -7.79 -21.47
N LYS A 136 2.04 -8.47 -22.11
CA LYS A 136 0.60 -8.14 -22.01
C LYS A 136 0.08 -8.45 -20.61
N ALA A 137 0.50 -9.55 -20.00
CA ALA A 137 0.14 -9.90 -18.63
C ALA A 137 0.59 -8.82 -17.63
N ILE A 138 1.81 -8.30 -17.78
CA ILE A 138 2.34 -7.21 -16.96
C ILE A 138 1.50 -5.95 -17.14
N ILE A 139 1.17 -5.55 -18.37
CA ILE A 139 0.36 -4.36 -18.63
C ILE A 139 -1.01 -4.46 -17.95
N PHE A 140 -1.70 -5.60 -18.04
CA PHE A 140 -2.97 -5.78 -17.35
C PHE A 140 -2.84 -5.60 -15.83
N ALA A 141 -1.80 -6.14 -15.21
CA ALA A 141 -1.57 -5.99 -13.79
C ALA A 141 -1.25 -4.54 -13.40
N VAL A 142 -0.37 -3.86 -14.15
CA VAL A 142 0.04 -2.47 -13.90
C VAL A 142 -1.14 -1.50 -14.01
N MET A 143 -2.11 -1.75 -14.89
CA MET A 143 -3.31 -0.91 -14.99
C MET A 143 -4.09 -0.84 -13.66
N VAL A 144 -4.08 -1.89 -12.85
CA VAL A 144 -4.72 -1.88 -11.53
C VAL A 144 -3.91 -1.07 -10.52
N GLU A 145 -2.59 -1.04 -10.65
CA GLU A 145 -1.70 -0.30 -9.76
C GLU A 145 -1.93 1.21 -9.81
N THR A 146 -2.39 1.75 -10.93
CA THR A 146 -2.62 3.19 -11.11
C THR A 146 -3.49 3.78 -10.00
N TYR A 147 -4.46 3.05 -9.48
CA TYR A 147 -5.33 3.51 -8.39
C TYR A 147 -4.59 3.63 -7.05
N ALA A 148 -3.63 2.76 -6.79
CA ALA A 148 -2.76 2.90 -5.62
C ALA A 148 -1.80 4.08 -5.75
N VAL A 149 -1.29 4.34 -6.96
CA VAL A 149 -0.43 5.50 -7.24
C VAL A 149 -1.20 6.81 -7.03
N LEU A 150 -2.45 6.88 -7.47
CA LEU A 150 -3.33 8.05 -7.22
C LEU A 150 -3.58 8.24 -5.71
N ALA A 151 -3.84 7.16 -4.99
CA ALA A 151 -4.02 7.19 -3.54
C ALA A 151 -2.74 7.61 -2.81
N LEU A 152 -1.57 7.11 -3.24
CA LEU A 152 -0.26 7.51 -2.74
C LEU A 152 -0.04 9.02 -2.93
N LEU A 153 -0.24 9.52 -4.14
CA LEU A 153 -0.07 10.92 -4.46
C LEU A 153 -0.98 11.80 -3.59
N PHE A 154 -2.25 11.43 -3.46
CA PHE A 154 -3.20 12.20 -2.67
C PHE A 154 -2.83 12.18 -1.17
N SER A 155 -2.48 11.03 -0.60
CA SER A 155 -1.98 10.94 0.78
C SER A 155 -0.74 11.80 0.98
N PHE A 156 0.21 11.76 0.05
CA PHE A 156 1.44 12.53 0.12
C PHE A 156 1.18 14.05 0.10
N LEU A 157 0.30 14.52 -0.78
CA LEU A 157 -0.10 15.93 -0.84
C LEU A 157 -0.79 16.37 0.44
N MET A 158 -1.70 15.56 0.99
CA MET A 158 -2.37 15.86 2.25
C MET A 158 -1.37 15.96 3.41
N VAL A 159 -0.46 15.00 3.54
CA VAL A 159 0.57 15.02 4.60
C VAL A 159 1.43 16.27 4.50
N ASN A 160 1.85 16.66 3.29
CA ASN A 160 2.67 17.86 3.12
C ASN A 160 1.91 19.16 3.39
N GLY A 161 0.61 19.18 3.21
CA GLY A 161 -0.25 20.33 3.51
C GLY A 161 -0.47 20.60 5.00
N VAL A 162 -0.20 19.64 5.88
CA VAL A 162 -0.34 19.84 7.33
C VAL A 162 0.84 20.69 7.85
N ALA A 163 0.55 21.78 8.54
CA ALA A 163 1.55 22.59 9.25
C ALA A 163 1.84 21.96 10.62
N VAL A 164 3.10 21.67 10.90
CA VAL A 164 3.61 21.14 12.18
C VAL A 164 4.94 21.79 12.50
#